data_82058b2c8469c8da7b268e3a02c8083b
#
_entry.id   82058b2c8469c8da7b268e3a02c8083b
#
_cell.length_a   1.000
_cell.length_b   1.000
_cell.length_c   1.000
_cell.angle_alpha   90.00
_cell.angle_beta   90.00
_cell.angle_gamma   90.00
#
_symmetry.space_group_name_H-M   'P 1'
#
loop_
_entity.id
_entity.type
_entity.pdbx_description
1 polymer ?
#
loop_
_entity_poly.entity_id
_entity_poly.type
_entity_poly.pdbx_seq_one_letter_code
_entity_poly.pdbx_strand_id
1 'polypeptide(L)'
;NVLNAPQLTNPEALMRAVLTNGTFHERLLATGHPDLMRIAASDLKGQLLKMMAKVSSAGNQEGEQSADEGAGIEALALLKSTLDKNLQAVSQNQLGSLPAEDNQLSQQWLFDIPFRLGDSLHTLDLELSKDEGSAGPQDETNDTTWRAKLNLDLPGLGATEITLKLLASQLSLHVVSTER
;
A
#
# COMPACT_ATOMS: atom_id res chain seq x y z
N ASN A 1 3.93 4.07 8.92
CA ASN A 1 4.71 5.20 8.39
C ASN A 1 3.79 6.12 7.59
N VAL A 2 3.29 7.18 8.24
CA VAL A 2 2.50 8.22 7.57
C VAL A 2 3.48 9.26 7.04
N LEU A 3 3.43 9.55 5.74
CA LEU A 3 4.23 10.62 5.13
C LEU A 3 3.62 12.00 5.44
N ASN A 4 4.44 13.04 5.51
CA ASN A 4 3.96 14.42 5.43
C ASN A 4 3.93 14.87 3.97
N ALA A 5 3.05 15.80 3.61
CA ALA A 5 2.89 16.26 2.23
C ALA A 5 4.23 16.62 1.52
N PRO A 6 5.20 17.32 2.15
CA PRO A 6 6.50 17.56 1.53
C PRO A 6 7.33 16.29 1.25
N GLN A 7 7.07 15.19 1.98
CA GLN A 7 7.79 13.92 1.76
C GLN A 7 7.28 13.16 0.53
N LEU A 8 6.09 13.46 0.02
CA LEU A 8 5.58 12.88 -1.23
C LEU A 8 6.43 13.27 -2.45
N THR A 9 7.14 14.39 -2.38
CA THR A 9 8.07 14.82 -3.44
C THR A 9 9.50 14.30 -3.25
N ASN A 10 9.76 13.59 -2.13
CA ASN A 10 11.05 12.97 -1.86
C ASN A 10 11.04 11.51 -2.36
N PRO A 11 11.86 11.16 -3.37
CA PRO A 11 11.87 9.82 -3.96
C PRO A 11 12.21 8.72 -2.96
N GLU A 12 13.13 8.99 -2.02
CA GLU A 12 13.55 8.00 -1.02
C GLU A 12 12.42 7.73 0.00
N ALA A 13 11.72 8.79 0.43
CA ALA A 13 10.60 8.66 1.36
C ALA A 13 9.44 7.91 0.70
N LEU A 14 9.12 8.21 -0.56
CA LEU A 14 8.09 7.54 -1.32
C LEU A 14 8.43 6.06 -1.56
N MET A 15 9.67 5.77 -1.98
CA MET A 15 10.14 4.40 -2.17
C MET A 15 10.08 3.59 -0.86
N ARG A 16 10.47 4.20 0.27
CA ARG A 16 10.35 3.57 1.58
C ARG A 16 8.89 3.29 1.92
N ALA A 17 7.97 4.22 1.67
CA ALA A 17 6.54 4.02 1.92
C ALA A 17 5.99 2.86 1.10
N VAL A 18 6.32 2.77 -0.19
CA VAL A 18 5.96 1.66 -1.07
C VAL A 18 6.49 0.32 -0.54
N LEU A 19 7.76 0.26 -0.13
CA LEU A 19 8.37 -0.98 0.39
C LEU A 19 7.81 -1.42 1.75
N THR A 20 7.29 -0.47 2.55
CA THR A 20 6.82 -0.74 3.92
C THR A 20 5.31 -0.68 4.07
N ASN A 21 4.54 -0.60 2.98
CA ASN A 21 3.08 -0.59 3.06
C ASN A 21 2.45 -1.98 3.29
N GLY A 22 3.25 -3.05 3.23
CA GLY A 22 2.84 -4.43 3.47
C GLY A 22 2.55 -5.25 2.21
N THR A 23 2.47 -4.64 1.02
CA THR A 23 2.20 -5.36 -0.24
C THR A 23 3.26 -6.43 -0.53
N PHE A 24 4.52 -6.17 -0.17
CA PHE A 24 5.63 -7.10 -0.41
C PHE A 24 5.99 -7.97 0.80
N HIS A 25 5.20 -7.97 1.87
CA HIS A 25 5.52 -8.61 3.16
C HIS A 25 6.01 -10.07 3.00
N GLU A 26 5.22 -10.92 2.37
CA GLU A 26 5.53 -12.34 2.20
C GLU A 26 6.75 -12.55 1.30
N ARG A 27 6.87 -11.75 0.24
CA ARG A 27 8.02 -11.80 -0.66
C ARG A 27 9.32 -11.44 0.07
N LEU A 28 9.29 -10.41 0.91
CA LEU A 28 10.44 -10.01 1.72
C LEU A 28 10.84 -11.10 2.73
N LEU A 29 9.86 -11.76 3.36
CA LEU A 29 10.11 -12.89 4.25
C LEU A 29 10.68 -14.10 3.51
N ALA A 30 10.14 -14.42 2.33
CA ALA A 30 10.54 -15.58 1.53
C ALA A 30 12.01 -15.50 1.05
N THR A 31 12.61 -14.31 0.97
CA THR A 31 14.02 -14.15 0.56
C THR A 31 15.02 -14.71 1.57
N GLY A 32 14.64 -14.80 2.86
CA GLY A 32 15.54 -15.20 3.94
C GLY A 32 16.69 -14.23 4.23
N HIS A 33 16.77 -13.10 3.52
CA HIS A 33 17.85 -12.12 3.72
C HIS A 33 17.57 -11.27 4.97
N PRO A 34 18.53 -11.18 5.94
CA PRO A 34 18.30 -10.52 7.23
C PRO A 34 17.79 -9.08 7.14
N ASP A 35 18.30 -8.28 6.19
CA ASP A 35 17.88 -6.88 6.03
C ASP A 35 16.46 -6.78 5.46
N LEU A 36 16.09 -7.65 4.51
CA LEU A 36 14.74 -7.70 3.96
C LEU A 36 13.72 -8.22 4.98
N MET A 37 14.11 -9.18 5.81
CA MET A 37 13.30 -9.64 6.94
C MET A 37 13.06 -8.53 7.96
N ARG A 38 14.05 -7.66 8.20
CA ARG A 38 13.87 -6.47 9.05
C ARG A 38 12.89 -5.47 8.47
N ILE A 39 12.92 -5.25 7.15
CA ILE A 39 11.93 -4.41 6.46
C ILE A 39 10.54 -5.02 6.62
N ALA A 40 10.36 -6.31 6.35
CA ALA A 40 9.09 -7.01 6.54
C ALA A 40 8.59 -6.96 7.99
N ALA A 41 9.48 -7.08 8.98
CA ALA A 41 9.10 -6.98 10.39
C ALA A 41 8.64 -5.57 10.80
N SER A 42 9.00 -4.54 10.05
CA SER A 42 8.66 -3.13 10.28
C SER A 42 7.64 -2.57 9.31
N ASP A 43 7.22 -3.34 8.30
CA ASP A 43 6.19 -2.92 7.36
C ASP A 43 4.79 -2.92 8.00
N LEU A 44 3.82 -2.35 7.30
CA LEU A 44 2.45 -2.19 7.80
C LEU A 44 1.84 -3.55 8.17
N LYS A 45 1.94 -4.56 7.29
CA LYS A 45 1.35 -5.89 7.55
C LYS A 45 1.99 -6.56 8.74
N GLY A 46 3.32 -6.55 8.85
CA GLY A 46 4.05 -7.11 10.00
C GLY A 46 3.68 -6.42 11.31
N GLN A 47 3.47 -5.11 11.32
CA GLN A 47 3.02 -4.37 12.49
C GLN A 47 1.56 -4.70 12.87
N LEU A 48 0.66 -4.76 11.89
CA LEU A 48 -0.74 -5.14 12.12
C LEU A 48 -0.86 -6.55 12.70
N LEU A 49 -0.11 -7.51 12.17
CA LEU A 49 -0.07 -8.88 12.69
C LEU A 49 0.44 -8.95 14.14
N LYS A 50 1.47 -8.18 14.48
CA LYS A 50 1.98 -8.07 15.86
C LYS A 50 0.95 -7.45 16.80
N MET A 51 0.24 -6.41 16.36
CA MET A 51 -0.83 -5.78 17.15
C MET A 51 -1.98 -6.75 17.36
N MET A 52 -2.39 -7.47 16.32
CA MET A 52 -3.45 -8.48 16.39
C MET A 52 -3.10 -9.58 17.42
N ALA A 53 -1.87 -10.08 17.39
CA ALA A 53 -1.40 -11.08 18.36
C ALA A 53 -1.46 -10.56 19.80
N LYS A 54 -1.08 -9.29 20.03
CA LYS A 54 -1.17 -8.65 21.37
C LYS A 54 -2.60 -8.48 21.83
N VAL A 55 -3.52 -8.01 20.97
CA VAL A 55 -4.94 -7.84 21.29
C VAL A 55 -5.57 -9.20 21.60
N SER A 56 -5.25 -10.24 20.83
CA SER A 56 -5.76 -11.59 21.08
C SER A 56 -5.23 -12.19 22.39
N SER A 57 -3.98 -11.92 22.76
CA SER A 57 -3.43 -12.38 24.04
C SER A 57 -4.00 -11.62 25.25
N ALA A 58 -4.28 -10.33 25.10
CA ALA A 58 -4.92 -9.53 26.16
C ALA A 58 -6.35 -10.01 26.45
N GLY A 59 -7.15 -10.29 25.41
CA GLY A 59 -8.51 -10.80 25.59
C GLY A 59 -8.60 -12.20 26.23
N ASN A 60 -7.52 -12.96 26.28
CA ASN A 60 -7.47 -14.28 26.93
C ASN A 60 -7.05 -14.21 28.41
N GLN A 61 -6.57 -13.07 28.91
CA GLN A 61 -6.13 -12.92 30.30
C GLN A 61 -7.18 -12.31 31.24
N GLU A 62 -8.30 -11.79 30.70
CA GLU A 62 -9.38 -11.16 31.48
C GLU A 62 -10.39 -12.19 32.01
N GLY A 63 -9.89 -13.24 32.63
CA GLY A 63 -10.70 -14.28 33.26
C GLY A 63 -10.90 -14.12 34.76
N GLU A 64 -10.79 -12.93 35.37
CA GLU A 64 -11.27 -12.68 36.77
C GLU A 64 -11.13 -11.19 37.15
N GLN A 65 -12.32 -10.62 37.50
CA GLN A 65 -12.59 -9.40 38.30
C GLN A 65 -12.66 -8.04 37.61
N SER A 66 -13.88 -7.53 37.65
CA SER A 66 -14.43 -6.25 38.16
C SER A 66 -15.36 -5.48 37.21
N ALA A 67 -16.33 -4.78 37.79
CA ALA A 67 -17.53 -4.21 37.17
C ALA A 67 -17.34 -3.00 36.23
N ASP A 68 -16.10 -2.72 35.79
CA ASP A 68 -15.75 -1.68 34.81
C ASP A 68 -15.39 -2.30 33.42
N GLU A 69 -15.70 -3.59 33.24
CA GLU A 69 -15.25 -4.41 32.10
C GLU A 69 -15.95 -4.12 30.77
N GLY A 70 -17.14 -3.53 30.77
CA GLY A 70 -17.94 -3.32 29.57
C GLY A 70 -17.25 -2.42 28.55
N ALA A 71 -16.70 -1.31 28.98
CA ALA A 71 -16.01 -0.34 28.10
C ALA A 71 -14.67 -0.87 27.54
N GLY A 72 -13.95 -1.68 28.34
CA GLY A 72 -12.69 -2.31 27.93
C GLY A 72 -12.89 -3.37 26.85
N ILE A 73 -13.90 -4.23 27.01
CA ILE A 73 -14.24 -5.28 26.05
C ILE A 73 -14.71 -4.67 24.72
N GLU A 74 -15.52 -3.63 24.76
CA GLU A 74 -16.01 -2.93 23.57
C GLU A 74 -14.84 -2.24 22.82
N ALA A 75 -13.94 -1.59 23.54
CA ALA A 75 -12.74 -0.96 22.96
C ALA A 75 -11.80 -1.99 22.30
N LEU A 76 -11.59 -3.15 22.93
CA LEU A 76 -10.81 -4.25 22.36
C LEU A 76 -11.47 -4.84 21.11
N ALA A 77 -12.79 -5.02 21.12
CA ALA A 77 -13.55 -5.49 19.97
C ALA A 77 -13.47 -4.52 18.80
N LEU A 78 -13.59 -3.22 19.07
CA LEU A 78 -13.43 -2.17 18.05
C LEU A 78 -12.01 -2.13 17.48
N LEU A 79 -11.00 -2.23 18.35
CA LEU A 79 -9.60 -2.27 17.94
C LEU A 79 -9.34 -3.50 17.05
N LYS A 80 -9.80 -4.68 17.46
CA LYS A 80 -9.68 -5.92 16.66
C LYS A 80 -10.35 -5.76 15.30
N SER A 81 -11.58 -5.27 15.25
CA SER A 81 -12.31 -5.02 14.00
C SER A 81 -11.56 -4.05 13.08
N THR A 82 -10.95 -3.01 13.65
CA THR A 82 -10.16 -2.05 12.88
C THR A 82 -8.88 -2.68 12.33
N LEU A 83 -8.18 -3.49 13.11
CA LEU A 83 -6.99 -4.23 12.68
C LEU A 83 -7.34 -5.23 11.57
N ASP A 84 -8.44 -5.97 11.70
CA ASP A 84 -8.93 -6.92 10.68
C ASP A 84 -9.22 -6.21 9.34
N LYS A 85 -9.90 -5.05 9.38
CA LYS A 85 -10.16 -4.25 8.18
C LYS A 85 -8.89 -3.79 7.48
N ASN A 86 -7.91 -3.31 8.25
CA ASN A 86 -6.62 -2.88 7.67
C ASN A 86 -5.83 -4.05 7.08
N LEU A 87 -5.82 -5.22 7.75
CA LEU A 87 -5.20 -6.44 7.21
C LEU A 87 -5.91 -6.88 5.92
N GLN A 88 -7.24 -6.79 5.87
CA GLN A 88 -8.01 -7.10 4.66
C GLN A 88 -7.65 -6.15 3.51
N ALA A 89 -7.53 -4.85 3.75
CA ALA A 89 -7.13 -3.89 2.74
C ALA A 89 -5.75 -4.20 2.16
N VAL A 90 -4.75 -4.46 3.03
CA VAL A 90 -3.41 -4.89 2.57
C VAL A 90 -3.47 -6.18 1.76
N SER A 91 -4.30 -7.15 2.18
CA SER A 91 -4.45 -8.42 1.46
C SER A 91 -5.13 -8.23 0.10
N GLN A 92 -6.10 -7.33 -0.02
CA GLN A 92 -6.72 -6.97 -1.30
C GLN A 92 -5.72 -6.36 -2.27
N ASN A 93 -4.86 -5.44 -1.79
CA ASN A 93 -3.79 -4.85 -2.61
C ASN A 93 -2.78 -5.92 -3.06
N GLN A 94 -2.45 -6.88 -2.18
CA GLN A 94 -1.61 -8.02 -2.55
C GLN A 94 -2.25 -8.90 -3.62
N LEU A 95 -3.52 -9.24 -3.47
CA LEU A 95 -4.26 -10.05 -4.45
C LEU A 95 -4.39 -9.32 -5.80
N GLY A 96 -4.71 -8.02 -5.77
CA GLY A 96 -4.77 -7.18 -6.97
C GLY A 96 -3.40 -6.98 -7.65
N SER A 97 -2.30 -7.25 -6.92
CA SER A 97 -0.93 -7.17 -7.45
C SER A 97 -0.41 -8.53 -7.97
N LEU A 98 -1.23 -9.58 -7.94
CA LEU A 98 -0.87 -10.87 -8.55
C LEU A 98 -0.99 -10.78 -10.07
N PRO A 99 -0.08 -11.41 -10.84
CA PRO A 99 -0.21 -11.48 -12.29
C PRO A 99 -1.52 -12.17 -12.67
N ALA A 100 -2.24 -11.61 -13.63
CA ALA A 100 -3.40 -12.29 -14.21
C ALA A 100 -2.92 -13.53 -14.99
N GLU A 101 -3.63 -14.66 -14.84
CA GLU A 101 -3.25 -15.94 -15.47
C GLU A 101 -3.12 -15.84 -16.99
N ASP A 102 -3.93 -14.97 -17.62
CA ASP A 102 -3.97 -14.79 -19.09
C ASP A 102 -2.96 -13.75 -19.62
N ASN A 103 -2.28 -12.99 -18.75
CA ASN A 103 -1.42 -11.89 -19.18
C ASN A 103 -0.08 -11.87 -18.44
N GLN A 104 0.79 -12.84 -18.74
CA GLN A 104 2.13 -12.97 -18.13
C GLN A 104 3.06 -11.79 -18.48
N LEU A 105 2.69 -10.94 -19.44
CA LEU A 105 3.49 -9.82 -19.91
C LEU A 105 3.21 -8.51 -19.17
N SER A 106 2.13 -8.44 -18.38
CA SER A 106 1.82 -7.26 -17.58
C SER A 106 1.88 -7.57 -16.09
N GLN A 107 2.58 -6.75 -15.34
CA GLN A 107 2.64 -6.78 -13.88
C GLN A 107 2.03 -5.49 -13.33
N GLN A 108 1.21 -5.64 -12.29
CA GLN A 108 0.56 -4.53 -11.62
C GLN A 108 0.78 -4.62 -10.11
N TRP A 109 0.96 -3.47 -9.47
CA TRP A 109 1.08 -3.36 -8.01
C TRP A 109 0.20 -2.22 -7.52
N LEU A 110 -0.52 -2.47 -6.44
CA LEU A 110 -1.43 -1.54 -5.78
C LEU A 110 -0.88 -1.17 -4.40
N PHE A 111 -0.90 0.13 -4.10
CA PHE A 111 -0.39 0.67 -2.85
C PHE A 111 -1.29 1.78 -2.33
N ASP A 112 -1.69 1.68 -1.06
CA ASP A 112 -2.35 2.74 -0.32
C ASP A 112 -1.31 3.41 0.57
N ILE A 113 -0.95 4.65 0.27
CA ILE A 113 0.09 5.38 0.98
C ILE A 113 -0.57 6.48 1.82
N PRO A 114 -0.66 6.31 3.16
CA PRO A 114 -1.20 7.35 4.01
C PRO A 114 -0.24 8.53 4.11
N PHE A 115 -0.76 9.73 3.97
CA PHE A 115 -0.01 10.95 4.16
C PHE A 115 -0.81 12.01 4.92
N ARG A 116 -0.10 12.96 5.53
CA ARG A 116 -0.69 14.07 6.27
C ARG A 116 -0.54 15.37 5.48
N LEU A 117 -1.66 16.07 5.32
CA LEU A 117 -1.71 17.41 4.76
C LEU A 117 -2.34 18.35 5.82
N GLY A 118 -1.52 19.20 6.45
CA GLY A 118 -1.91 19.92 7.65
C GLY A 118 -2.25 18.95 8.78
N ASP A 119 -3.44 19.11 9.38
CA ASP A 119 -3.94 18.23 10.45
C ASP A 119 -4.76 17.05 9.94
N SER A 120 -5.01 16.96 8.65
CA SER A 120 -5.83 15.91 8.06
C SER A 120 -5.00 14.77 7.52
N LEU A 121 -5.53 13.54 7.68
CA LEU A 121 -4.97 12.32 7.11
C LEU A 121 -5.66 12.01 5.78
N HIS A 122 -4.86 11.79 4.76
CA HIS A 122 -5.29 11.43 3.41
C HIS A 122 -4.63 10.13 2.97
N THR A 123 -5.15 9.51 1.93
CA THR A 123 -4.53 8.36 1.27
C THR A 123 -4.23 8.71 -0.18
N LEU A 124 -3.04 8.34 -0.62
CA LEU A 124 -2.64 8.32 -2.01
C LEU A 124 -2.76 6.88 -2.50
N ASP A 125 -3.69 6.62 -3.41
CA ASP A 125 -3.79 5.34 -4.07
C ASP A 125 -2.82 5.36 -5.26
N LEU A 126 -1.82 4.49 -5.23
CA LEU A 126 -0.82 4.35 -6.27
C LEU A 126 -0.97 2.99 -6.94
N GLU A 127 -1.24 3.01 -8.23
CA GLU A 127 -1.18 1.84 -9.10
C GLU A 127 0.08 1.96 -9.97
N LEU A 128 0.95 0.97 -9.90
CA LEU A 128 2.12 0.87 -10.76
C LEU A 128 1.95 -0.34 -11.67
N SER A 129 2.08 -0.15 -12.97
CA SER A 129 2.05 -1.26 -13.95
C SER A 129 3.27 -1.24 -14.85
N LYS A 130 3.70 -2.46 -15.20
CA LYS A 130 4.76 -2.73 -16.16
C LYS A 130 4.19 -3.60 -17.25
N ASP A 131 4.19 -3.09 -18.48
CA ASP A 131 3.79 -3.83 -19.66
C ASP A 131 5.07 -4.15 -20.48
N GLU A 132 5.36 -5.42 -20.66
CA GLU A 132 6.39 -5.88 -21.59
C GLU A 132 5.71 -6.03 -22.95
N GLY A 133 6.06 -5.16 -23.91
CA GLY A 133 5.51 -5.21 -25.26
C GLY A 133 5.68 -6.61 -25.83
N SER A 134 4.60 -7.20 -26.36
CA SER A 134 4.72 -8.40 -27.16
C SER A 134 5.47 -8.03 -28.43
N ALA A 135 6.73 -8.44 -28.52
CA ALA A 135 7.49 -8.31 -29.76
C ALA A 135 6.73 -9.06 -30.87
N GLY A 136 6.14 -8.29 -31.79
CA GLY A 136 5.74 -8.86 -33.08
C GLY A 136 6.99 -9.35 -33.82
N PRO A 137 6.87 -10.28 -34.77
CA PRO A 137 8.03 -10.92 -35.42
C PRO A 137 8.93 -9.97 -36.22
N GLN A 138 8.71 -8.65 -36.14
CA GLN A 138 9.47 -7.65 -36.90
C GLN A 138 10.04 -6.47 -36.08
N ASP A 139 9.71 -6.35 -34.78
CA ASP A 139 10.24 -5.27 -33.92
C ASP A 139 11.16 -5.86 -32.84
N GLU A 140 12.47 -5.68 -33.01
CA GLU A 140 13.52 -6.08 -32.06
C GLU A 140 13.59 -5.20 -30.81
N THR A 141 12.71 -4.21 -30.65
CA THR A 141 12.68 -3.34 -29.46
C THR A 141 11.63 -3.84 -28.47
N ASN A 142 12.09 -4.61 -27.50
CA ASN A 142 11.33 -4.99 -26.31
C ASN A 142 11.12 -3.75 -25.41
N ASP A 143 10.34 -2.77 -25.89
CA ASP A 143 10.12 -1.53 -25.16
C ASP A 143 9.18 -1.77 -23.99
N THR A 144 9.77 -1.89 -22.80
CA THR A 144 9.01 -1.93 -21.55
C THR A 144 8.31 -0.60 -21.29
N THR A 145 7.00 -0.64 -21.15
CA THR A 145 6.19 0.52 -20.75
C THR A 145 5.93 0.46 -19.26
N TRP A 146 6.32 1.51 -18.54
CA TRP A 146 5.91 1.72 -17.16
C TRP A 146 4.78 2.72 -17.09
N ARG A 147 3.77 2.44 -16.29
CA ARG A 147 2.69 3.37 -15.99
C ARG A 147 2.52 3.48 -14.49
N ALA A 148 2.41 4.71 -14.00
CA ALA A 148 2.01 4.98 -12.63
C ALA A 148 0.73 5.82 -12.65
N LYS A 149 -0.31 5.36 -11.96
CA LYS A 149 -1.56 6.07 -11.76
C LYS A 149 -1.71 6.39 -10.29
N LEU A 150 -1.92 7.67 -9.99
CA LEU A 150 -2.08 8.17 -8.64
C LEU A 150 -3.47 8.79 -8.51
N ASN A 151 -4.22 8.34 -7.52
CA ASN A 151 -5.51 8.92 -7.16
C ASN A 151 -5.43 9.50 -5.75
N LEU A 152 -5.85 10.75 -5.61
CA LEU A 152 -5.86 11.44 -4.32
C LEU A 152 -7.01 12.46 -4.29
N ASP A 153 -7.56 12.69 -3.11
CA ASP A 153 -8.54 13.76 -2.89
C ASP A 153 -7.85 14.88 -2.13
N LEU A 154 -7.72 16.04 -2.80
CA LEU A 154 -7.03 17.20 -2.25
C LEU A 154 -8.04 18.30 -1.91
N PRO A 155 -7.90 18.93 -0.72
CA PRO A 155 -8.70 20.09 -0.37
C PRO A 155 -8.58 21.19 -1.43
N GLY A 156 -9.70 21.63 -1.98
CA GLY A 156 -9.75 22.70 -3.00
C GLY A 156 -9.61 22.23 -4.45
N LEU A 157 -9.01 21.06 -4.70
CA LEU A 157 -8.91 20.48 -6.06
C LEU A 157 -9.88 19.31 -6.26
N GLY A 158 -10.39 18.73 -5.17
CA GLY A 158 -11.25 17.54 -5.23
C GLY A 158 -10.50 16.28 -5.64
N ALA A 159 -11.24 15.33 -6.18
CA ALA A 159 -10.64 14.07 -6.67
C ALA A 159 -9.71 14.39 -7.85
N THR A 160 -8.45 14.00 -7.69
CA THR A 160 -7.38 14.26 -8.66
C THR A 160 -6.75 12.94 -9.08
N GLU A 161 -6.69 12.71 -10.38
CA GLU A 161 -6.02 11.57 -11.00
C GLU A 161 -4.80 12.06 -11.75
N ILE A 162 -3.65 11.45 -11.50
CA ILE A 162 -2.39 11.72 -12.18
C ILE A 162 -1.93 10.41 -12.83
N THR A 163 -1.76 10.42 -14.15
CA THR A 163 -1.21 9.29 -14.90
C THR A 163 0.14 9.66 -15.48
N LEU A 164 1.17 8.89 -15.11
CA LEU A 164 2.52 8.95 -15.66
C LEU A 164 2.72 7.73 -16.54
N LYS A 165 3.27 7.92 -17.74
CA LYS A 165 3.67 6.84 -18.64
C LYS A 165 5.11 7.07 -19.07
N LEU A 166 5.96 6.06 -18.85
CA LEU A 166 7.34 6.04 -19.28
C LEU A 166 7.51 4.93 -20.33
N LEU A 167 7.89 5.33 -21.55
CA LEU A 167 8.22 4.44 -22.65
C LEU A 167 9.64 4.75 -23.10
N ALA A 168 10.55 3.79 -22.96
CA ALA A 168 11.99 4.01 -23.19
C ALA A 168 12.50 5.23 -22.39
N SER A 169 12.80 6.33 -23.06
CA SER A 169 13.24 7.59 -22.44
C SER A 169 12.18 8.72 -22.49
N GLN A 170 10.97 8.40 -22.95
CA GLN A 170 9.89 9.39 -23.06
C GLN A 170 8.94 9.29 -21.86
N LEU A 171 8.79 10.39 -21.14
CA LEU A 171 7.85 10.51 -20.03
C LEU A 171 6.67 11.37 -20.48
N SER A 172 5.45 10.83 -20.34
CA SER A 172 4.21 11.58 -20.49
C SER A 172 3.49 11.69 -19.16
N LEU A 173 2.87 12.85 -18.92
CA LEU A 173 2.10 13.16 -17.71
C LEU A 173 0.72 13.63 -18.13
N HIS A 174 -0.31 13.07 -17.52
CA HIS A 174 -1.69 13.49 -17.67
C HIS A 174 -2.29 13.71 -16.28
N VAL A 175 -2.93 14.86 -16.08
CA VAL A 175 -3.57 15.24 -14.80
C VAL A 175 -5.02 15.59 -15.07
N VAL A 176 -5.92 14.99 -14.30
CA VAL A 176 -7.35 15.28 -14.30
C VAL A 176 -7.76 15.62 -12.88
N SER A 177 -8.48 16.71 -12.70
CA SER A 177 -9.00 17.15 -11.40
C SER A 177 -10.46 17.54 -11.56
N THR A 178 -11.29 17.18 -10.59
CA THR A 178 -12.68 17.63 -10.49
C THR A 178 -12.71 18.78 -9.50
N GLU A 179 -12.67 20.02 -10.02
CA GLU A 179 -12.92 21.19 -9.17
C GLU A 179 -14.33 21.10 -8.55
N ARG A 180 -14.42 21.41 -7.24
CA ARG A 180 -15.68 21.61 -6.54
C ARG A 180 -15.84 23.07 -6.19
#